data_eeef124f0cc09d326d69f58487a71cc4
#
_entry.id   eeef124f0cc09d326d69f58487a71cc4
#
_cell.length_a   1.000
_cell.length_b   1.000
_cell.length_c   1.000
_cell.angle_alpha   90.00
_cell.angle_beta   90.00
_cell.angle_gamma   90.00
#
_symmetry.space_group_name_H-M   'P 1'
#
loop_
_entity.id
_entity.type
_entity.pdbx_description
1 polymer ?
#
loop_
_entity_poly.entity_id
_entity_poly.type
_entity_poly.pdbx_seq_one_letter_code
_entity_poly.pdbx_strand_id
1 'polypeptide(L)'
;MKFKFAAVFSLLLVSLPIAAHANGGQNSSLENVTQLSDKALELAKEERYKEASEVLFYLSSQFGKGALKSELAEDKIRMVDVTVEDTIETLGKAEEPRDVKLHRLTGVRLLVDALISDHQPLWKQTEYQLINPLKHMQLALRKNHNQEYQEAANEFLANYAMIRPAVSMDVEDTFFDQVDKDIEFIDSSRTSIFTSSADKKKLESVRADFEKLFAAKEDNSEPSLFWLIFSIGGIIFSTLFYVGWRKYKAEKENVKAVDKR
;
A
#
# COMPACT_ATOMS: atom_id res chain seq x y z
N MET A 1 33.99 39.42 -47.81
CA MET A 1 34.61 38.71 -46.67
C MET A 1 33.56 37.70 -46.17
N LYS A 2 33.84 36.44 -46.39
CA LYS A 2 32.91 35.34 -46.03
C LYS A 2 33.28 34.84 -44.63
N PHE A 3 32.48 35.13 -43.62
CA PHE A 3 32.59 34.51 -42.29
C PHE A 3 31.73 33.22 -42.26
N LYS A 4 32.40 32.10 -42.28
CA LYS A 4 31.86 30.79 -42.01
C LYS A 4 31.75 30.64 -40.48
N PHE A 5 30.56 30.76 -39.91
CA PHE A 5 30.34 30.29 -38.54
C PHE A 5 30.04 28.81 -38.55
N ALA A 6 31.04 28.03 -38.20
CA ALA A 6 30.89 26.63 -37.89
C ALA A 6 30.17 26.54 -36.53
N ALA A 7 28.94 26.06 -36.53
CA ALA A 7 28.23 25.75 -35.32
C ALA A 7 28.82 24.43 -34.78
N VAL A 8 29.68 24.55 -33.78
CA VAL A 8 30.12 23.43 -32.96
C VAL A 8 28.96 23.06 -32.06
N PHE A 9 28.16 22.09 -32.46
CA PHE A 9 27.17 21.46 -31.60
C PHE A 9 27.94 20.49 -30.70
N SER A 10 28.42 20.99 -29.55
CA SER A 10 29.02 20.16 -28.52
C SER A 10 27.92 19.31 -27.91
N LEU A 11 27.82 18.08 -28.37
CA LEU A 11 26.99 17.01 -27.78
C LEU A 11 27.63 16.67 -26.43
N LEU A 12 27.17 17.32 -25.37
CA LEU A 12 27.54 17.00 -24.00
C LEU A 12 26.81 15.68 -23.64
N LEU A 13 27.46 14.56 -24.02
CA LEU A 13 27.14 13.23 -23.51
C LEU A 13 27.45 13.27 -22.01
N VAL A 14 26.43 13.61 -21.20
CA VAL A 14 26.43 13.33 -19.78
C VAL A 14 26.38 11.82 -19.66
N SER A 15 27.54 11.20 -19.57
CA SER A 15 27.68 9.82 -19.10
C SER A 15 27.31 9.81 -17.61
N LEU A 16 26.02 9.67 -17.33
CA LEU A 16 25.57 9.24 -16.00
C LEU A 16 26.18 7.85 -15.77
N PRO A 17 26.97 7.64 -14.74
CA PRO A 17 27.32 6.29 -14.34
C PRO A 17 25.99 5.63 -13.92
N ILE A 18 25.46 4.77 -14.76
CA ILE A 18 24.49 3.77 -14.32
C ILE A 18 25.31 2.89 -13.39
N ALA A 19 25.29 3.23 -12.10
CA ALA A 19 25.67 2.29 -11.05
C ALA A 19 24.64 1.16 -11.14
N ALA A 20 24.97 0.15 -11.95
CA ALA A 20 24.29 -1.13 -11.91
C ALA A 20 24.57 -1.69 -10.51
N HIS A 21 23.69 -1.36 -9.56
CA HIS A 21 23.64 -2.03 -8.28
C HIS A 21 23.27 -3.48 -8.61
N ALA A 22 24.20 -4.37 -8.37
CA ALA A 22 24.02 -5.81 -8.44
C ALA A 22 23.13 -6.25 -7.27
N ASN A 23 21.85 -5.86 -7.28
CA ASN A 23 20.79 -6.33 -6.38
C ASN A 23 19.93 -7.41 -7.05
N GLY A 24 20.45 -8.06 -8.09
CA GLY A 24 19.66 -9.03 -8.87
C GLY A 24 19.17 -10.26 -8.08
N GLY A 25 19.78 -10.58 -6.94
CA GLY A 25 19.35 -11.71 -6.12
C GLY A 25 18.24 -11.36 -5.13
N GLN A 26 18.21 -10.13 -4.64
CA GLN A 26 17.29 -9.65 -3.62
C GLN A 26 15.90 -9.35 -4.22
N ASN A 27 15.87 -8.57 -5.31
CA ASN A 27 14.62 -8.28 -6.02
C ASN A 27 13.92 -9.56 -6.51
N SER A 28 14.68 -10.59 -6.93
CA SER A 28 14.11 -11.86 -7.36
C SER A 28 13.44 -12.65 -6.23
N SER A 29 13.96 -12.58 -5.00
CA SER A 29 13.38 -13.29 -3.83
C SER A 29 12.10 -12.61 -3.35
N LEU A 30 12.07 -11.27 -3.26
CA LEU A 30 10.90 -10.49 -2.88
C LEU A 30 9.79 -10.60 -3.92
N GLU A 31 10.13 -10.49 -5.20
CA GLU A 31 9.19 -10.68 -6.31
C GLU A 31 8.59 -12.10 -6.31
N ASN A 32 9.39 -13.11 -5.99
CA ASN A 32 8.94 -14.50 -5.91
C ASN A 32 7.88 -14.68 -4.81
N VAL A 33 8.11 -14.18 -3.58
CA VAL A 33 7.11 -14.32 -2.50
C VAL A 33 5.83 -13.54 -2.78
N THR A 34 5.91 -12.41 -3.47
CA THR A 34 4.74 -11.66 -3.95
C THR A 34 3.93 -12.52 -4.94
N GLN A 35 4.58 -13.07 -5.96
CA GLN A 35 3.93 -13.93 -6.96
C GLN A 35 3.31 -15.18 -6.33
N LEU A 36 3.97 -15.77 -5.32
CA LEU A 36 3.43 -16.92 -4.60
C LEU A 36 2.16 -16.55 -3.80
N SER A 37 2.15 -15.40 -3.13
CA SER A 37 0.96 -14.93 -2.40
C SER A 37 -0.20 -14.62 -3.33
N ASP A 38 0.05 -13.99 -4.48
CA ASP A 38 -0.95 -13.74 -5.52
C ASP A 38 -1.49 -15.06 -6.09
N LYS A 39 -0.61 -16.04 -6.36
CA LYS A 39 -1.01 -17.35 -6.88
C LYS A 39 -1.86 -18.15 -5.90
N ALA A 40 -1.52 -18.13 -4.61
CA ALA A 40 -2.33 -18.78 -3.58
C ALA A 40 -3.73 -18.17 -3.51
N LEU A 41 -3.84 -16.83 -3.58
CA LEU A 41 -5.13 -16.14 -3.58
C LEU A 41 -5.95 -16.44 -4.84
N GLU A 42 -5.32 -16.52 -6.01
CA GLU A 42 -5.97 -16.93 -7.27
C GLU A 42 -6.56 -18.33 -7.17
N LEU A 43 -5.75 -19.30 -6.74
CA LEU A 43 -6.19 -20.69 -6.54
C LEU A 43 -7.38 -20.80 -5.59
N ALA A 44 -7.37 -20.05 -4.50
CA ALA A 44 -8.49 -20.05 -3.55
C ALA A 44 -9.77 -19.41 -4.13
N LYS A 45 -9.65 -18.38 -4.99
CA LYS A 45 -10.81 -17.83 -5.72
C LYS A 45 -11.45 -18.87 -6.63
N GLU A 46 -10.67 -19.83 -7.14
CA GLU A 46 -11.10 -20.98 -7.92
C GLU A 46 -11.51 -22.19 -7.04
N GLU A 47 -11.54 -22.01 -5.70
CA GLU A 47 -11.85 -23.05 -4.71
C GLU A 47 -10.85 -24.23 -4.68
N ARG A 48 -9.68 -24.04 -5.25
CA ARG A 48 -8.57 -25.00 -5.27
C ARG A 48 -7.73 -24.89 -3.98
N TYR A 49 -8.37 -25.07 -2.84
CA TYR A 49 -7.81 -24.81 -1.52
C TYR A 49 -6.59 -25.66 -1.19
N LYS A 50 -6.56 -26.93 -1.64
CA LYS A 50 -5.40 -27.80 -1.43
C LYS A 50 -4.16 -27.26 -2.12
N GLU A 51 -4.29 -26.85 -3.38
CA GLU A 51 -3.19 -26.28 -4.15
C GLU A 51 -2.77 -24.91 -3.60
N ALA A 52 -3.72 -24.09 -3.15
CA ALA A 52 -3.43 -22.85 -2.45
C ALA A 52 -2.59 -23.11 -1.18
N SER A 53 -2.92 -24.14 -0.39
CA SER A 53 -2.15 -24.53 0.80
C SER A 53 -0.73 -24.99 0.47
N GLU A 54 -0.53 -25.72 -0.63
CA GLU A 54 0.79 -26.16 -1.09
C GLU A 54 1.66 -24.95 -1.50
N VAL A 55 1.07 -23.96 -2.19
CA VAL A 55 1.75 -22.71 -2.55
C VAL A 55 2.11 -21.89 -1.31
N LEU A 56 1.20 -21.78 -0.31
CA LEU A 56 1.45 -21.09 0.94
C LEU A 56 2.57 -21.74 1.76
N PHE A 57 2.59 -23.07 1.84
CA PHE A 57 3.67 -23.79 2.51
C PHE A 57 5.04 -23.51 1.83
N TYR A 58 5.06 -23.49 0.51
CA TYR A 58 6.27 -23.13 -0.23
C TYR A 58 6.66 -21.67 0.03
N LEU A 59 5.70 -20.72 0.03
CA LEU A 59 5.91 -19.31 0.36
C LEU A 59 6.59 -19.15 1.73
N SER A 60 6.02 -19.73 2.82
CA SER A 60 6.60 -19.65 4.16
C SER A 60 8.05 -20.17 4.16
N SER A 61 8.32 -21.28 3.46
CA SER A 61 9.68 -21.83 3.37
C SER A 61 10.71 -20.87 2.73
N GLN A 62 10.30 -19.89 1.95
CA GLN A 62 11.20 -18.89 1.35
C GLN A 62 11.70 -17.88 2.39
N PHE A 63 10.87 -17.50 3.36
CA PHE A 63 11.26 -16.58 4.44
C PHE A 63 12.28 -17.22 5.38
N GLY A 64 12.26 -18.54 5.53
CA GLY A 64 13.25 -19.29 6.32
C GLY A 64 14.60 -19.50 5.62
N LYS A 65 14.80 -19.04 4.40
CA LYS A 65 15.97 -19.33 3.55
C LYS A 65 16.55 -18.10 2.88
N GLY A 66 17.81 -18.19 2.49
CA GLY A 66 18.48 -17.21 1.63
C GLY A 66 18.53 -15.79 2.18
N ALA A 67 18.37 -14.82 1.28
CA ALA A 67 18.47 -13.41 1.59
C ALA A 67 17.38 -12.94 2.56
N LEU A 68 16.13 -13.39 2.41
CA LEU A 68 15.02 -12.98 3.27
C LEU A 68 15.27 -13.31 4.75
N LYS A 69 15.87 -14.47 5.04
CA LYS A 69 16.23 -14.84 6.40
C LYS A 69 17.28 -13.93 7.04
N SER A 70 18.21 -13.39 6.24
CA SER A 70 19.27 -12.52 6.73
C SER A 70 18.85 -11.05 6.86
N GLU A 71 17.79 -10.65 6.21
CA GLU A 71 17.34 -9.26 6.11
C GLU A 71 16.16 -8.95 7.04
N LEU A 72 15.30 -9.95 7.29
CA LEU A 72 14.15 -9.79 8.16
C LEU A 72 14.49 -10.20 9.60
N ALA A 73 13.95 -9.45 10.55
CA ALA A 73 14.01 -9.80 11.96
C ALA A 73 13.24 -11.12 12.21
N GLU A 74 13.68 -11.89 13.20
CA GLU A 74 13.14 -13.24 13.46
C GLU A 74 11.66 -13.23 13.86
N ASP A 75 11.20 -12.19 14.54
CA ASP A 75 9.81 -11.96 14.91
C ASP A 75 8.92 -11.76 13.66
N LYS A 76 9.42 -11.06 12.65
CA LYS A 76 8.71 -10.86 11.36
C LYS A 76 8.57 -12.17 10.59
N ILE A 77 9.63 -12.98 10.53
CA ILE A 77 9.57 -14.30 9.91
C ILE A 77 8.57 -15.19 10.65
N ARG A 78 8.59 -15.18 11.98
CA ARG A 78 7.64 -15.94 12.81
C ARG A 78 6.20 -15.50 12.56
N MET A 79 5.93 -14.20 12.37
CA MET A 79 4.60 -13.71 12.05
C MET A 79 4.10 -14.27 10.70
N VAL A 80 4.98 -14.34 9.69
CA VAL A 80 4.63 -14.97 8.41
C VAL A 80 4.27 -16.44 8.62
N ASP A 81 5.10 -17.19 9.32
CA ASP A 81 4.90 -18.62 9.57
C ASP A 81 3.58 -18.87 10.27
N VAL A 82 3.28 -18.15 11.37
CA VAL A 82 2.02 -18.27 12.11
C VAL A 82 0.82 -17.90 11.25
N THR A 83 0.90 -16.80 10.49
CA THR A 83 -0.22 -16.36 9.64
C THR A 83 -0.49 -17.35 8.50
N VAL A 84 0.56 -17.90 7.90
CA VAL A 84 0.45 -18.92 6.85
C VAL A 84 -0.11 -20.22 7.41
N GLU A 85 0.37 -20.67 8.57
CA GLU A 85 -0.11 -21.91 9.21
C GLU A 85 -1.60 -21.83 9.56
N ASP A 86 -2.06 -20.73 10.18
CA ASP A 86 -3.47 -20.47 10.50
C ASP A 86 -4.33 -20.43 9.22
N THR A 87 -3.79 -19.84 8.15
CA THR A 87 -4.48 -19.80 6.85
C THR A 87 -4.61 -21.18 6.25
N ILE A 88 -3.54 -22.00 6.25
CA ILE A 88 -3.57 -23.39 5.74
C ILE A 88 -4.57 -24.24 6.54
N GLU A 89 -4.59 -24.10 7.88
CA GLU A 89 -5.58 -24.77 8.73
C GLU A 89 -7.00 -24.37 8.34
N THR A 90 -7.25 -23.07 8.15
CA THR A 90 -8.57 -22.55 7.74
C THR A 90 -8.99 -23.08 6.37
N LEU A 91 -8.08 -23.14 5.40
CA LEU A 91 -8.34 -23.69 4.07
C LEU A 91 -8.71 -25.17 4.11
N GLY A 92 -8.13 -25.92 5.05
CA GLY A 92 -8.39 -27.36 5.24
C GLY A 92 -9.76 -27.67 5.85
N LYS A 93 -10.42 -26.73 6.52
CA LYS A 93 -11.73 -26.90 7.14
C LYS A 93 -12.84 -26.90 6.09
N ALA A 94 -13.52 -28.03 5.92
CA ALA A 94 -14.61 -28.15 4.92
C ALA A 94 -15.78 -27.21 5.24
N GLU A 95 -16.11 -27.08 6.53
CA GLU A 95 -17.24 -26.25 7.03
C GLU A 95 -16.97 -24.76 7.01
N GLU A 96 -15.71 -24.34 6.80
CA GLU A 96 -15.37 -22.93 6.83
C GLU A 96 -15.90 -22.20 5.59
N PRO A 97 -16.64 -21.09 5.75
CA PRO A 97 -17.19 -20.33 4.63
C PRO A 97 -16.11 -19.82 3.67
N ARG A 98 -16.47 -19.74 2.39
CA ARG A 98 -15.56 -19.30 1.31
C ARG A 98 -14.98 -17.90 1.56
N ASP A 99 -15.80 -16.99 2.03
CA ASP A 99 -15.40 -15.61 2.33
C ASP A 99 -14.35 -15.55 3.46
N VAL A 100 -14.49 -16.36 4.50
CA VAL A 100 -13.49 -16.48 5.58
C VAL A 100 -12.15 -16.97 5.03
N LYS A 101 -12.18 -18.02 4.19
CA LYS A 101 -10.98 -18.54 3.53
C LYS A 101 -10.29 -17.49 2.66
N LEU A 102 -11.05 -16.72 1.89
CA LEU A 102 -10.53 -15.65 1.06
C LEU A 102 -9.98 -14.49 1.90
N HIS A 103 -10.62 -14.13 3.03
CA HIS A 103 -10.12 -13.12 3.96
C HIS A 103 -8.75 -13.53 4.53
N ARG A 104 -8.58 -14.80 4.97
CA ARG A 104 -7.29 -15.29 5.47
C ARG A 104 -6.18 -15.18 4.43
N LEU A 105 -6.44 -15.60 3.19
CA LEU A 105 -5.48 -15.49 2.10
C LEU A 105 -5.17 -14.05 1.71
N THR A 106 -6.19 -13.18 1.70
CA THR A 106 -5.97 -11.74 1.52
C THR A 106 -5.07 -11.19 2.61
N GLY A 107 -5.25 -11.62 3.87
CA GLY A 107 -4.37 -11.26 4.99
C GLY A 107 -2.92 -11.66 4.75
N VAL A 108 -2.65 -12.87 4.26
CA VAL A 108 -1.29 -13.30 3.87
C VAL A 108 -0.72 -12.40 2.78
N ARG A 109 -1.51 -12.06 1.76
CA ARG A 109 -1.08 -11.17 0.68
C ARG A 109 -0.72 -9.77 1.19
N LEU A 110 -1.55 -9.21 2.09
CA LEU A 110 -1.29 -7.91 2.70
C LEU A 110 -0.07 -7.92 3.62
N LEU A 111 0.13 -9.01 4.36
CA LEU A 111 1.32 -9.20 5.20
C LEU A 111 2.60 -9.25 4.37
N VAL A 112 2.62 -10.04 3.29
CA VAL A 112 3.77 -10.11 2.38
C VAL A 112 4.07 -8.74 1.80
N ASP A 113 3.05 -8.01 1.36
CA ASP A 113 3.22 -6.65 0.84
C ASP A 113 3.81 -5.69 1.88
N ALA A 114 3.30 -5.69 3.11
CA ALA A 114 3.79 -4.83 4.18
C ALA A 114 5.26 -5.10 4.56
N LEU A 115 5.75 -6.33 4.34
CA LEU A 115 7.14 -6.70 4.60
C LEU A 115 8.12 -6.25 3.52
N ILE A 116 7.66 -6.07 2.29
CA ILE A 116 8.52 -5.87 1.11
C ILE A 116 8.30 -4.53 0.41
N SER A 117 7.23 -3.83 0.75
CA SER A 117 6.89 -2.55 0.11
C SER A 117 7.71 -1.41 0.71
N ASP A 118 8.47 -0.73 -0.14
CA ASP A 118 9.16 0.52 0.22
C ASP A 118 8.22 1.74 0.17
N HIS A 119 6.96 1.51 -0.25
CA HIS A 119 5.94 2.54 -0.48
C HIS A 119 4.74 2.34 0.44
N GLN A 120 3.63 3.00 0.11
CA GLN A 120 2.39 2.84 0.86
C GLN A 120 1.87 1.39 0.76
N PRO A 121 1.81 0.64 1.89
CA PRO A 121 1.42 -0.76 1.86
C PRO A 121 -0.05 -0.94 1.48
N LEU A 122 -0.36 -2.06 0.82
CA LEU A 122 -1.70 -2.35 0.29
C LEU A 122 -2.80 -2.39 1.36
N TRP A 123 -2.47 -2.75 2.61
CA TRP A 123 -3.47 -2.78 3.67
C TRP A 123 -4.15 -1.42 3.90
N LYS A 124 -3.49 -0.31 3.58
CA LYS A 124 -4.08 1.04 3.67
C LYS A 124 -5.24 1.26 2.70
N GLN A 125 -5.30 0.52 1.61
CA GLN A 125 -6.42 0.58 0.66
C GLN A 125 -7.71 -0.01 1.25
N THR A 126 -7.64 -0.68 2.41
CA THR A 126 -8.79 -1.24 3.11
C THR A 126 -9.49 -0.23 4.05
N GLU A 127 -9.09 1.03 4.07
CA GLU A 127 -9.64 2.08 4.93
C GLU A 127 -11.17 2.08 4.94
N TYR A 128 -11.80 2.08 3.76
CA TYR A 128 -13.26 2.08 3.65
C TYR A 128 -13.89 0.87 4.35
N GLN A 129 -13.27 -0.30 4.24
CA GLN A 129 -13.77 -1.56 4.80
C GLN A 129 -13.71 -1.56 6.34
N LEU A 130 -12.87 -0.73 6.96
CA LEU A 130 -12.77 -0.57 8.42
C LEU A 130 -13.59 0.61 8.93
N ILE A 131 -13.51 1.75 8.28
CA ILE A 131 -14.17 2.98 8.74
C ILE A 131 -15.69 2.93 8.53
N ASN A 132 -16.15 2.28 7.45
CA ASN A 132 -17.58 2.19 7.17
C ASN A 132 -18.38 1.38 8.22
N PRO A 133 -17.96 0.17 8.62
CA PRO A 133 -18.64 -0.54 9.73
C PRO A 133 -18.64 0.24 11.04
N LEU A 134 -17.56 0.95 11.41
CA LEU A 134 -17.53 1.80 12.61
C LEU A 134 -18.60 2.90 12.55
N LYS A 135 -18.81 3.52 11.38
CA LYS A 135 -19.89 4.49 11.17
C LYS A 135 -21.27 3.83 11.30
N HIS A 136 -21.44 2.62 10.78
CA HIS A 136 -22.69 1.86 10.91
C HIS A 136 -22.97 1.48 12.36
N MET A 137 -21.96 1.05 13.13
CA MET A 137 -22.10 0.79 14.56
C MET A 137 -22.60 2.04 15.30
N GLN A 138 -22.02 3.22 15.07
CA GLN A 138 -22.44 4.48 15.67
C GLN A 138 -23.88 4.86 15.29
N LEU A 139 -24.27 4.63 14.04
CA LEU A 139 -25.63 4.87 13.56
C LEU A 139 -26.64 3.94 14.22
N ALA A 140 -26.33 2.66 14.31
CA ALA A 140 -27.14 1.64 14.98
C ALA A 140 -27.36 1.97 16.46
N LEU A 141 -26.32 2.44 17.17
CA LEU A 141 -26.43 2.90 18.55
C LEU A 141 -27.36 4.10 18.70
N ARG A 142 -27.29 5.09 17.80
CA ARG A 142 -28.22 6.25 17.83
C ARG A 142 -29.68 5.85 17.62
N LYS A 143 -29.90 4.82 16.79
CA LYS A 143 -31.24 4.29 16.50
C LYS A 143 -31.71 3.24 17.52
N ASN A 144 -30.85 2.82 18.45
CA ASN A 144 -31.05 1.70 19.36
C ASN A 144 -31.32 0.35 18.63
N HIS A 145 -30.68 0.11 17.50
CA HIS A 145 -30.82 -1.10 16.69
C HIS A 145 -29.68 -2.08 16.99
N ASN A 146 -29.92 -3.00 17.93
CA ASN A 146 -28.91 -3.94 18.39
C ASN A 146 -28.41 -4.86 17.25
N GLN A 147 -29.29 -5.40 16.43
CA GLN A 147 -28.93 -6.32 15.36
C GLN A 147 -27.98 -5.65 14.35
N GLU A 148 -28.32 -4.46 13.87
CA GLU A 148 -27.46 -3.68 12.93
C GLU A 148 -26.08 -3.40 13.54
N TYR A 149 -26.03 -3.15 14.86
CA TYR A 149 -24.77 -2.98 15.57
C TYR A 149 -23.93 -4.24 15.55
N GLN A 150 -24.52 -5.41 15.87
CA GLN A 150 -23.81 -6.68 15.90
C GLN A 150 -23.28 -7.08 14.51
N GLU A 151 -24.08 -6.88 13.48
CA GLU A 151 -23.66 -7.13 12.09
C GLU A 151 -22.47 -6.25 11.70
N ALA A 152 -22.53 -4.94 11.96
CA ALA A 152 -21.45 -4.01 11.69
C ALA A 152 -20.19 -4.31 12.53
N ALA A 153 -20.35 -4.71 13.80
CA ALA A 153 -19.24 -5.12 14.66
C ALA A 153 -18.56 -6.38 14.15
N ASN A 154 -19.32 -7.38 13.71
CA ASN A 154 -18.76 -8.60 13.11
C ASN A 154 -18.00 -8.30 11.82
N GLU A 155 -18.55 -7.44 10.94
CA GLU A 155 -17.89 -7.01 9.71
C GLU A 155 -16.56 -6.31 10.03
N PHE A 156 -16.59 -5.38 10.98
CA PHE A 156 -15.39 -4.65 11.40
C PHE A 156 -14.30 -5.58 11.93
N LEU A 157 -14.65 -6.48 12.84
CA LEU A 157 -13.71 -7.43 13.44
C LEU A 157 -13.12 -8.40 12.42
N ALA A 158 -13.93 -8.88 11.47
CA ALA A 158 -13.47 -9.74 10.39
C ALA A 158 -12.47 -9.00 9.47
N ASN A 159 -12.77 -7.76 9.10
CA ASN A 159 -11.90 -6.93 8.27
C ASN A 159 -10.60 -6.56 9.02
N TYR A 160 -10.65 -6.28 10.32
CA TYR A 160 -9.45 -6.06 11.10
C TYR A 160 -8.60 -7.32 11.21
N ALA A 161 -9.19 -8.47 11.49
CA ALA A 161 -8.46 -9.73 11.55
C ALA A 161 -7.70 -10.04 10.24
N MET A 162 -8.23 -9.62 9.10
CA MET A 162 -7.57 -9.74 7.80
C MET A 162 -6.31 -8.86 7.71
N ILE A 163 -6.37 -7.60 8.15
CA ILE A 163 -5.24 -6.65 8.00
C ILE A 163 -4.26 -6.68 9.17
N ARG A 164 -4.66 -7.19 10.33
CA ARG A 164 -3.88 -7.14 11.59
C ARG A 164 -2.43 -7.59 11.43
N PRO A 165 -2.11 -8.71 10.75
CA PRO A 165 -0.71 -9.12 10.56
C PRO A 165 0.11 -8.09 9.76
N ALA A 166 -0.49 -7.47 8.74
CA ALA A 166 0.16 -6.44 7.93
C ALA A 166 0.36 -5.14 8.72
N VAL A 167 -0.64 -4.72 9.50
CA VAL A 167 -0.56 -3.53 10.38
C VAL A 167 0.55 -3.70 11.42
N SER A 168 0.69 -4.88 12.02
CA SER A 168 1.75 -5.15 13.01
C SER A 168 3.18 -5.07 12.43
N MET A 169 3.34 -5.13 11.10
CA MET A 169 4.65 -4.99 10.45
C MET A 169 5.02 -3.55 10.11
N ASP A 170 4.03 -2.69 9.95
CA ASP A 170 4.18 -1.34 9.41
C ASP A 170 4.00 -0.22 10.47
N VAL A 171 3.29 -0.51 11.55
CA VAL A 171 2.90 0.46 12.57
C VAL A 171 3.77 0.31 13.83
N GLU A 172 4.05 1.43 14.51
CA GLU A 172 4.80 1.42 15.77
C GLU A 172 4.08 0.60 16.85
N ASP A 173 4.82 -0.22 17.60
CA ASP A 173 4.30 -1.18 18.60
C ASP A 173 3.31 -0.53 19.58
N THR A 174 3.64 0.67 20.09
CA THR A 174 2.78 1.36 21.07
C THR A 174 1.41 1.74 20.48
N PHE A 175 1.36 2.12 19.21
CA PHE A 175 0.12 2.45 18.54
C PHE A 175 -0.62 1.18 18.09
N PHE A 176 0.10 0.16 17.68
CA PHE A 176 -0.47 -1.15 17.39
C PHE A 176 -1.17 -1.75 18.62
N ASP A 177 -0.52 -1.70 19.80
CA ASP A 177 -1.10 -2.13 21.07
C ASP A 177 -2.38 -1.34 21.43
N GLN A 178 -2.43 -0.03 21.10
CA GLN A 178 -3.61 0.78 21.31
C GLN A 178 -4.77 0.32 20.41
N VAL A 179 -4.46 0.04 19.14
CA VAL A 179 -5.47 -0.47 18.17
C VAL A 179 -5.99 -1.84 18.61
N ASP A 180 -5.13 -2.74 19.06
CA ASP A 180 -5.55 -4.06 19.57
C ASP A 180 -6.46 -3.94 20.80
N LYS A 181 -6.19 -3.01 21.74
CA LYS A 181 -7.10 -2.71 22.85
C LYS A 181 -8.45 -2.17 22.42
N ASP A 182 -8.49 -1.40 21.34
CA ASP A 182 -9.73 -0.91 20.76
C ASP A 182 -10.57 -2.06 20.16
N ILE A 183 -9.91 -3.06 19.58
CA ILE A 183 -10.56 -4.29 19.12
C ILE A 183 -11.15 -5.09 20.29
N GLU A 184 -10.36 -5.30 21.34
CA GLU A 184 -10.84 -5.96 22.57
C GLU A 184 -12.05 -5.25 23.18
N PHE A 185 -12.01 -3.91 23.20
CA PHE A 185 -13.14 -3.10 23.66
C PHE A 185 -14.38 -3.36 22.82
N ILE A 186 -14.30 -3.33 21.49
CA ILE A 186 -15.46 -3.57 20.61
C ILE A 186 -16.06 -4.94 20.88
N ASP A 187 -15.23 -5.98 20.98
CA ASP A 187 -15.72 -7.33 21.21
C ASP A 187 -16.35 -7.52 22.60
N SER A 188 -15.72 -6.98 23.65
CA SER A 188 -16.19 -7.11 25.02
C SER A 188 -17.39 -6.23 25.36
N SER A 189 -17.54 -5.08 24.71
CA SER A 189 -18.60 -4.10 25.02
C SER A 189 -19.92 -4.31 24.27
N ARG A 190 -20.04 -5.35 23.46
CA ARG A 190 -21.18 -5.61 22.55
C ARG A 190 -22.56 -5.43 23.16
N THR A 191 -22.70 -5.75 24.43
CA THR A 191 -23.98 -5.66 25.16
C THR A 191 -24.09 -4.37 25.99
N SER A 192 -23.02 -4.01 26.69
CA SER A 192 -23.00 -2.86 27.60
C SER A 192 -23.09 -1.52 26.86
N ILE A 193 -22.65 -1.44 25.62
CA ILE A 193 -22.56 -0.21 24.84
C ILE A 193 -23.93 0.49 24.64
N PHE A 194 -25.04 -0.26 24.67
CA PHE A 194 -26.37 0.33 24.52
C PHE A 194 -26.81 1.14 25.74
N THR A 195 -26.29 0.78 26.93
CA THR A 195 -26.67 1.39 28.22
C THR A 195 -25.58 2.32 28.77
N SER A 196 -24.32 2.11 28.41
CA SER A 196 -23.16 2.86 28.88
C SER A 196 -22.87 4.08 28.02
N SER A 197 -22.95 5.28 28.58
CA SER A 197 -22.52 6.50 27.90
C SER A 197 -20.98 6.56 27.71
N ALA A 198 -20.24 5.94 28.63
CA ALA A 198 -18.80 5.85 28.56
C ALA A 198 -18.37 4.98 27.34
N ASP A 199 -19.03 3.82 27.12
CA ASP A 199 -18.73 2.93 26.03
C ASP A 199 -19.07 3.58 24.66
N LYS A 200 -20.17 4.33 24.57
CA LYS A 200 -20.52 5.12 23.38
C LYS A 200 -19.43 6.13 23.04
N LYS A 201 -18.93 6.86 24.05
CA LYS A 201 -17.82 7.81 23.86
C LYS A 201 -16.52 7.11 23.48
N LYS A 202 -16.24 5.93 24.07
CA LYS A 202 -15.04 5.13 23.71
C LYS A 202 -15.11 4.67 22.25
N LEU A 203 -16.27 4.28 21.73
CA LEU A 203 -16.43 3.93 20.31
C LEU A 203 -16.11 5.11 19.38
N GLU A 204 -16.39 6.35 19.78
CA GLU A 204 -15.97 7.53 19.01
C GLU A 204 -14.45 7.68 18.99
N SER A 205 -13.79 7.41 20.13
CA SER A 205 -12.33 7.38 20.21
C SER A 205 -11.73 6.28 19.31
N VAL A 206 -12.30 5.07 19.35
CA VAL A 206 -11.87 3.96 18.47
C VAL A 206 -11.91 4.38 17.01
N ARG A 207 -12.99 5.01 16.57
CA ARG A 207 -13.06 5.49 15.18
C ARG A 207 -11.94 6.49 14.87
N ALA A 208 -11.67 7.44 15.78
CA ALA A 208 -10.59 8.41 15.58
C ALA A 208 -9.20 7.74 15.53
N ASP A 209 -8.96 6.68 16.33
CA ASP A 209 -7.71 5.93 16.30
C ASP A 209 -7.57 5.18 14.98
N PHE A 210 -8.64 4.62 14.43
CA PHE A 210 -8.61 4.00 13.09
C PHE A 210 -8.45 5.04 11.97
N GLU A 211 -9.11 6.19 12.02
CA GLU A 211 -8.87 7.28 11.07
C GLU A 211 -7.40 7.73 11.10
N LYS A 212 -6.79 7.79 12.30
CA LYS A 212 -5.37 8.08 12.47
C LYS A 212 -4.48 6.96 11.92
N LEU A 213 -4.85 5.68 12.09
CA LEU A 213 -4.12 4.53 11.56
C LEU A 213 -3.95 4.61 10.04
N PHE A 214 -5.00 5.01 9.33
CA PHE A 214 -4.97 5.15 7.87
C PHE A 214 -4.33 6.47 7.42
N ALA A 215 -4.43 7.54 8.20
CA ALA A 215 -3.82 8.83 7.91
C ALA A 215 -2.30 8.88 8.17
N ALA A 216 -1.75 7.96 8.99
CA ALA A 216 -0.35 7.94 9.36
C ALA A 216 0.54 7.65 8.14
N LYS A 217 1.35 8.64 7.79
CA LYS A 217 2.34 8.68 6.70
C LYS A 217 1.80 8.51 5.28
N GLU A 218 1.22 9.54 4.73
CA GLU A 218 1.68 9.94 3.40
C GLU A 218 3.13 10.44 3.56
N ASP A 219 4.08 9.53 3.50
CA ASP A 219 5.47 9.92 3.33
C ASP A 219 5.55 10.50 1.92
N ASN A 220 5.57 11.85 1.84
CA ASN A 220 5.69 12.62 0.60
C ASN A 220 7.07 12.43 -0.06
N SER A 221 7.64 11.23 -0.01
CA SER A 221 8.89 10.88 -0.68
C SER A 221 8.71 10.60 -2.17
N GLU A 222 7.48 10.40 -2.65
CA GLU A 222 7.25 10.44 -4.09
C GLU A 222 7.24 11.91 -4.55
N PRO A 223 8.10 12.29 -5.50
CA PRO A 223 8.02 13.61 -6.11
C PRO A 223 6.61 13.75 -6.68
N SER A 224 5.82 14.66 -6.10
CA SER A 224 4.41 14.80 -6.42
C SER A 224 4.24 14.78 -7.95
N LEU A 225 3.19 14.13 -8.46
CA LEU A 225 2.86 14.14 -9.89
C LEU A 225 2.93 15.55 -10.48
N PHE A 226 2.64 16.58 -9.66
CA PHE A 226 2.82 17.98 -9.99
C PHE A 226 4.29 18.34 -10.27
N TRP A 227 5.25 17.82 -9.49
CA TRP A 227 6.67 18.08 -9.73
C TRP A 227 7.14 17.41 -11.03
N LEU A 228 6.65 16.22 -11.33
CA LEU A 228 6.95 15.50 -12.57
C LEU A 228 6.33 16.22 -13.78
N ILE A 229 5.10 16.69 -13.67
CA ILE A 229 4.42 17.50 -14.71
C ILE A 229 5.15 18.82 -14.90
N PHE A 230 5.56 19.50 -13.81
CA PHE A 230 6.33 20.77 -13.89
C PHE A 230 7.71 20.57 -14.50
N SER A 231 8.42 19.48 -14.21
CA SER A 231 9.75 19.23 -14.77
C SER A 231 9.68 18.94 -16.27
N ILE A 232 8.78 18.06 -16.72
CA ILE A 232 8.60 17.73 -18.13
C ILE A 232 7.97 18.91 -18.89
N GLY A 233 6.92 19.51 -18.32
CA GLY A 233 6.24 20.68 -18.87
C GLY A 233 7.17 21.91 -18.96
N GLY A 234 8.01 22.13 -17.95
CA GLY A 234 9.01 23.20 -17.91
C GLY A 234 10.04 23.07 -19.03
N ILE A 235 10.52 21.87 -19.33
CA ILE A 235 11.47 21.61 -20.44
C ILE A 235 10.79 21.89 -21.78
N ILE A 236 9.56 21.44 -21.99
CA ILE A 236 8.79 21.68 -23.23
C ILE A 236 8.55 23.17 -23.39
N PHE A 237 8.12 23.87 -22.33
CA PHE A 237 7.85 25.29 -22.36
C PHE A 237 9.10 26.11 -22.67
N SER A 238 10.25 25.76 -22.05
CA SER A 238 11.53 26.42 -22.28
C SER A 238 12.00 26.24 -23.72
N THR A 239 11.83 25.08 -24.33
CA THR A 239 12.21 24.84 -25.72
C THR A 239 11.33 25.59 -26.69
N LEU A 240 10.01 25.61 -26.47
CA LEU A 240 9.06 26.39 -27.29
C LEU A 240 9.31 27.88 -27.16
N PHE A 241 9.57 28.39 -25.96
CA PHE A 241 9.90 29.80 -25.71
C PHE A 241 11.19 30.20 -26.41
N TYR A 242 12.23 29.36 -26.33
CA TYR A 242 13.50 29.58 -27.02
C TYR A 242 13.32 29.63 -28.54
N VAL A 243 12.58 28.69 -29.12
CA VAL A 243 12.30 28.64 -30.56
C VAL A 243 11.47 29.86 -31.01
N GLY A 244 10.46 30.22 -30.24
CA GLY A 244 9.63 31.41 -30.49
C GLY A 244 10.43 32.69 -30.44
N TRP A 245 11.28 32.87 -29.43
CA TRP A 245 12.15 34.06 -29.34
C TRP A 245 13.16 34.12 -30.49
N ARG A 246 13.77 33.00 -30.83
CA ARG A 246 14.75 32.93 -31.96
C ARG A 246 14.07 33.33 -33.28
N LYS A 247 12.85 32.85 -33.54
CA LYS A 247 12.07 33.19 -34.71
C LYS A 247 11.71 34.67 -34.74
N TYR A 248 11.21 35.22 -33.61
CA TYR A 248 10.89 36.65 -33.48
C TYR A 248 12.09 37.58 -33.72
N LYS A 249 13.28 37.17 -33.19
CA LYS A 249 14.51 37.95 -33.40
C LYS A 249 14.97 37.94 -34.83
N ALA A 250 14.89 36.79 -35.53
CA ALA A 250 15.26 36.67 -36.94
C ALA A 250 14.31 37.47 -37.86
N GLU A 251 13.03 37.51 -37.54
CA GLU A 251 12.03 38.28 -38.31
C GLU A 251 12.25 39.78 -38.14
N LYS A 252 12.59 40.24 -36.94
CA LYS A 252 12.88 41.64 -36.67
C LYS A 252 14.20 42.15 -37.35
N GLU A 253 15.15 41.25 -37.56
CA GLU A 253 16.39 41.57 -38.31
C GLU A 253 16.09 41.62 -39.82
N ASN A 254 15.24 40.80 -40.36
CA ASN A 254 14.85 40.82 -41.78
C ASN A 254 14.02 42.06 -42.14
N VAL A 255 13.12 42.51 -41.26
CA VAL A 255 12.33 43.73 -41.46
C VAL A 255 13.25 44.94 -41.50
N LYS A 256 14.28 45.07 -40.64
CA LYS A 256 15.26 46.15 -40.65
C LYS A 256 16.17 46.17 -41.89
N ALA A 257 16.36 44.99 -42.55
CA ALA A 257 17.17 44.92 -43.77
C ALA A 257 16.39 45.38 -45.01
N VAL A 258 15.06 45.30 -45.00
CA VAL A 258 14.17 45.74 -46.12
C VAL A 258 13.97 47.24 -46.08
N ASP A 259 13.95 47.89 -44.88
CA ASP A 259 13.72 49.32 -44.73
C ASP A 259 14.97 50.20 -45.08
N LYS A 260 16.12 49.56 -45.34
CA LYS A 260 17.39 50.23 -45.74
C LYS A 260 17.70 50.14 -47.24
N ARG A 261 16.77 49.71 -48.05
CA ARG A 261 16.86 49.75 -49.51
C ARG A 261 15.88 50.78 -50.09
#